data_560b69e41fc78faaaad231893faafa6e
#
_entry.id   560b69e41fc78faaaad231893faafa6e
#
_cell.length_a   1.000
_cell.length_b   1.000
_cell.length_c   1.000
_cell.angle_alpha   90.00
_cell.angle_beta   90.00
_cell.angle_gamma   90.00
#
_symmetry.space_group_name_H-M   'P 1'
#
loop_
_entity.id
_entity.type
_entity.pdbx_description
1 polymer ?
#
loop_
_entity_poly.entity_id
_entity_poly.type
_entity_poly.pdbx_seq_one_letter_code
_entity_poly.pdbx_strand_id
1 'polypeptide(L)'
;GGWFTPLSEGLTFADWVQAERLPVILVVGVKLGCINHAVLTAQAVRQAGLPLAGWIANDVVPPGRRHAEYLATLGQMLPAPCLGEIPWLTQAPEAAETGRWLDLSALAPAA
;
A
#
# COMPACT_ATOMS: atom_id res chain seq x y z
N GLY A 1 -4.87 12.47 -2.56
CA GLY A 1 -4.95 11.25 -1.81
C GLY A 1 -3.82 11.06 -0.82
N GLY A 2 -3.88 10.00 -0.11
CA GLY A 2 -2.86 9.60 0.83
C GLY A 2 -3.27 9.73 2.28
N TRP A 3 -2.32 9.39 3.16
CA TRP A 3 -2.60 9.22 4.59
C TRP A 3 -3.13 10.49 5.27
N PHE A 4 -2.54 11.62 4.95
CA PHE A 4 -2.90 12.90 5.57
C PHE A 4 -3.85 13.75 4.73
N THR A 5 -4.59 13.15 3.80
CA THR A 5 -5.57 13.88 2.98
C THR A 5 -6.60 14.57 3.87
N PRO A 6 -6.80 15.87 3.73
CA PRO A 6 -7.85 16.58 4.47
C PRO A 6 -9.24 16.09 4.06
N LEU A 7 -10.07 15.78 5.05
CA LEU A 7 -11.48 15.45 4.85
C LEU A 7 -12.37 16.67 5.13
N SER A 8 -11.94 17.48 6.08
CA SER A 8 -12.59 18.73 6.46
C SER A 8 -11.56 19.59 7.18
N GLU A 9 -11.95 20.80 7.56
CA GLU A 9 -11.08 21.66 8.36
C GLU A 9 -10.76 20.97 9.68
N GLY A 10 -9.45 20.72 9.90
CA GLY A 10 -8.97 20.08 11.11
C GLY A 10 -9.10 18.56 11.18
N LEU A 11 -9.59 17.88 10.13
CA LEU A 11 -9.75 16.44 10.11
C LEU A 11 -9.13 15.84 8.85
N THR A 12 -8.21 14.87 9.04
CA THR A 12 -7.60 14.14 7.93
C THR A 12 -8.17 12.74 7.80
N PHE A 13 -7.90 12.09 6.67
CA PHE A 13 -8.19 10.67 6.49
C PHE A 13 -7.54 9.82 7.59
N ALA A 14 -6.29 10.14 7.98
CA ALA A 14 -5.59 9.47 9.07
C ALA A 14 -6.36 9.54 10.39
N ASP A 15 -6.92 10.69 10.71
CA ASP A 15 -7.70 10.88 11.94
C ASP A 15 -8.93 9.97 11.96
N TRP A 16 -9.60 9.85 10.83
CA TRP A 16 -10.78 8.97 10.71
C TRP A 16 -10.39 7.50 10.86
N VAL A 17 -9.37 7.05 10.15
CA VAL A 17 -8.89 5.66 10.23
C VAL A 17 -8.46 5.31 11.65
N GLN A 18 -7.78 6.25 12.31
CA GLN A 18 -7.34 6.07 13.70
C GLN A 18 -8.53 5.98 14.67
N ALA A 19 -9.53 6.84 14.50
CA ALA A 19 -10.75 6.81 15.33
C ALA A 19 -11.50 5.49 15.19
N GLU A 20 -11.56 4.94 13.98
CA GLU A 20 -12.20 3.66 13.68
C GLU A 20 -11.31 2.46 13.97
N ARG A 21 -10.04 2.67 14.30
CA ARG A 21 -9.04 1.62 14.60
C ARG A 21 -8.91 0.58 13.50
N LEU A 22 -8.91 1.01 12.25
CA LEU A 22 -8.85 0.10 11.11
C LEU A 22 -7.41 -0.36 10.85
N PRO A 23 -7.21 -1.65 10.54
CA PRO A 23 -5.94 -2.09 9.97
C PRO A 23 -5.77 -1.49 8.58
N VAL A 24 -4.52 -1.25 8.18
CA VAL A 24 -4.20 -0.54 6.95
C VAL A 24 -3.45 -1.46 5.99
N ILE A 25 -3.87 -1.47 4.74
CA ILE A 25 -3.11 -2.03 3.63
C ILE A 25 -2.55 -0.85 2.83
N LEU A 26 -1.23 -0.83 2.65
CA LEU A 26 -0.56 0.22 1.90
C LEU A 26 -0.42 -0.19 0.45
N VAL A 27 -1.00 0.59 -0.46
CA VAL A 27 -0.81 0.40 -1.89
C VAL A 27 0.31 1.33 -2.35
N VAL A 28 1.41 0.74 -2.85
CA VAL A 28 2.60 1.47 -3.29
C VAL A 28 2.59 1.58 -4.81
N GLY A 29 2.48 2.80 -5.33
CA GLY A 29 2.67 3.06 -6.75
C GLY A 29 4.17 2.95 -7.09
N VAL A 30 4.56 1.90 -7.82
CA VAL A 30 5.97 1.59 -8.08
C VAL A 30 6.53 2.51 -9.16
N LYS A 31 7.33 3.46 -8.73
CA LYS A 31 7.99 4.45 -9.57
C LYS A 31 9.13 5.10 -8.79
N LEU A 32 9.91 5.92 -9.45
CA LEU A 32 10.98 6.69 -8.77
C LEU A 32 10.40 7.50 -7.61
N GLY A 33 11.02 7.39 -6.45
CA GLY A 33 10.58 8.06 -5.21
C GLY A 33 9.64 7.24 -4.35
N CYS A 34 9.18 6.08 -4.81
CA CYS A 34 8.18 5.28 -4.08
C CYS A 34 8.70 4.72 -2.76
N ILE A 35 9.99 4.40 -2.67
CA ILE A 35 10.55 3.81 -1.44
C ILE A 35 10.44 4.81 -0.29
N ASN A 36 10.90 6.04 -0.50
CA ASN A 36 10.81 7.09 0.51
C ASN A 36 9.36 7.34 0.92
N HIS A 37 8.48 7.48 -0.06
CA HIS A 37 7.06 7.76 0.19
C HIS A 37 6.40 6.60 0.96
N ALA A 38 6.66 5.36 0.57
CA ALA A 38 6.09 4.19 1.23
C ALA A 38 6.57 4.06 2.68
N VAL A 39 7.87 4.24 2.92
CA VAL A 39 8.44 4.15 4.27
C VAL A 39 7.88 5.25 5.18
N LEU A 40 7.81 6.48 4.69
CA LEU A 40 7.21 7.59 5.47
C LEU A 40 5.75 7.30 5.83
N THR A 41 4.98 6.79 4.87
CA THR A 41 3.56 6.46 5.10
C THR A 41 3.43 5.32 6.10
N ALA A 42 4.22 4.25 5.96
CA ALA A 42 4.20 3.13 6.89
C ALA A 42 4.54 3.57 8.32
N GLN A 43 5.53 4.45 8.47
CA GLN A 43 5.89 4.99 9.79
C GLN A 43 4.73 5.79 10.39
N ALA A 44 4.07 6.62 9.59
CA ALA A 44 2.94 7.42 10.06
C ALA A 44 1.77 6.53 10.52
N VAL A 45 1.47 5.47 9.78
CA VAL A 45 0.42 4.50 10.16
C VAL A 45 0.76 3.85 11.50
N ARG A 46 2.00 3.40 11.68
CA ARG A 46 2.42 2.76 12.91
C ARG A 46 2.45 3.71 14.10
N GLN A 47 2.85 4.96 13.89
CA GLN A 47 2.81 5.99 14.94
C GLN A 47 1.38 6.29 15.39
N ALA A 48 0.40 6.12 14.50
CA ALA A 48 -1.01 6.26 14.86
C ALA A 48 -1.51 5.07 15.70
N GLY A 49 -0.68 4.06 15.95
CA GLY A 49 -1.04 2.88 16.75
C GLY A 49 -1.84 1.85 15.97
N LEU A 50 -1.83 1.92 14.64
CA LEU A 50 -2.62 1.02 13.79
C LEU A 50 -1.74 -0.10 13.22
N PRO A 51 -2.33 -1.30 13.01
CA PRO A 51 -1.61 -2.37 12.33
C PRO A 51 -1.46 -2.05 10.85
N LEU A 52 -0.23 -2.19 10.34
CA LEU A 52 0.01 -2.25 8.91
C LEU A 52 -0.11 -3.71 8.51
N ALA A 53 -1.26 -4.08 7.94
CA ALA A 53 -1.63 -5.48 7.70
C ALA A 53 -0.89 -6.08 6.51
N GLY A 54 -0.51 -5.25 5.54
CA GLY A 54 0.20 -5.68 4.34
C GLY A 54 0.44 -4.52 3.41
N TRP A 55 1.12 -4.79 2.31
CA TRP A 55 1.29 -3.81 1.24
C TRP A 55 1.13 -4.47 -0.12
N ILE A 56 0.76 -3.67 -1.10
CA ILE A 56 0.56 -4.11 -2.49
C ILE A 56 1.45 -3.25 -3.37
N ALA A 57 2.22 -3.89 -4.26
CA ALA A 57 2.93 -3.19 -5.31
C ALA A 57 1.98 -2.95 -6.48
N ASN A 58 1.77 -1.70 -6.86
CA ASN A 58 0.96 -1.33 -8.01
C ASN A 58 1.84 -0.65 -9.04
N ASP A 59 2.03 -1.29 -10.19
CA ASP A 59 2.88 -0.75 -11.25
C ASP A 59 2.13 0.36 -11.97
N VAL A 60 2.49 1.61 -11.66
CA VAL A 60 1.83 2.81 -12.20
C VAL A 60 2.56 3.38 -13.42
N VAL A 61 3.72 2.81 -13.76
CA VAL A 61 4.50 3.10 -14.97
C VAL A 61 5.02 1.78 -15.53
N PRO A 62 5.38 1.72 -16.81
CA PRO A 62 6.02 0.51 -17.35
C PRO A 62 7.27 0.15 -16.54
N PRO A 63 7.48 -1.14 -16.20
CA PRO A 63 8.63 -1.54 -15.41
C PRO A 63 9.95 -1.18 -16.09
N GLY A 64 10.81 -0.48 -15.35
CA GLY A 64 12.16 -0.18 -15.77
C GLY A 64 13.15 -1.27 -15.33
N ARG A 65 14.44 -1.07 -15.64
CA ARG A 65 15.46 -2.06 -15.31
C ARG A 65 15.72 -2.22 -13.81
N ARG A 66 15.32 -1.24 -12.99
CA ARG A 66 15.47 -1.30 -11.52
C ARG A 66 14.21 -1.76 -10.81
N HIS A 67 13.22 -2.21 -11.55
CA HIS A 67 11.93 -2.60 -11.01
C HIS A 67 12.06 -3.68 -9.92
N ALA A 68 12.81 -4.75 -10.20
CA ALA A 68 13.02 -5.83 -9.23
C ALA A 68 13.74 -5.34 -7.97
N GLU A 69 14.67 -4.39 -8.11
CA GLU A 69 15.38 -3.80 -6.97
C GLU A 69 14.43 -2.96 -6.09
N TYR A 70 13.52 -2.21 -6.69
CA TYR A 70 12.49 -1.49 -5.95
C TYR A 70 11.62 -2.43 -5.11
N LEU A 71 11.15 -3.52 -5.72
CA LEU A 71 10.32 -4.50 -5.01
C LEU A 71 11.07 -5.16 -3.87
N ALA A 72 12.32 -5.56 -4.10
CA ALA A 72 13.16 -6.18 -3.08
C ALA A 72 13.40 -5.22 -1.90
N THR A 73 13.71 -3.95 -2.19
CA THR A 73 13.95 -2.94 -1.15
C THR A 73 12.68 -2.64 -0.36
N LEU A 74 11.54 -2.49 -1.02
CA LEU A 74 10.26 -2.32 -0.34
C LEU A 74 9.97 -3.50 0.59
N GLY A 75 10.22 -4.72 0.13
CA GLY A 75 10.02 -5.92 0.94
C GLY A 75 10.90 -5.97 2.18
N GLN A 76 12.10 -5.39 2.12
CA GLN A 76 12.99 -5.30 3.28
C GLN A 76 12.60 -4.19 4.24
N MET A 77 12.13 -3.05 3.73
CA MET A 77 11.90 -1.85 4.53
C MET A 77 10.49 -1.73 5.09
N LEU A 78 9.51 -2.34 4.46
CA LEU A 78 8.14 -2.29 4.94
C LEU A 78 7.87 -3.41 5.96
N PRO A 79 7.39 -3.09 7.17
CA PRO A 79 7.22 -4.07 8.24
C PRO A 79 5.88 -4.82 8.13
N ALA A 80 5.58 -5.32 6.95
CA ALA A 80 4.33 -6.03 6.67
C ALA A 80 4.52 -6.91 5.44
N PRO A 81 3.73 -7.98 5.27
CA PRO A 81 3.86 -8.86 4.10
C PRO A 81 3.43 -8.16 2.82
N CYS A 82 4.13 -8.47 1.73
CA CYS A 82 3.69 -8.10 0.39
C CYS A 82 2.53 -9.02 -0.02
N LEU A 83 1.39 -8.45 -0.34
CA LEU A 83 0.19 -9.20 -0.71
C LEU A 83 0.11 -9.49 -2.20
N GLY A 84 0.96 -8.88 -2.99
CA GLY A 84 1.02 -9.11 -4.42
C GLY A 84 1.50 -7.90 -5.20
N GLU A 85 1.65 -8.09 -6.49
CA GLU A 85 2.00 -7.04 -7.44
C GLU A 85 0.94 -6.98 -8.53
N ILE A 86 0.35 -5.80 -8.71
CA ILE A 86 -0.54 -5.52 -9.84
C ILE A 86 0.34 -5.00 -10.97
N PRO A 87 0.43 -5.74 -12.10
CA PRO A 87 1.35 -5.38 -13.16
C PRO A 87 0.89 -4.13 -13.92
N TRP A 88 1.81 -3.57 -14.72
CA TRP A 88 1.45 -2.51 -15.63
C TRP A 88 0.45 -3.05 -16.66
N LEU A 89 -0.73 -2.45 -16.68
CA LEU A 89 -1.83 -2.88 -17.55
C LEU A 89 -2.03 -1.86 -18.65
N THR A 90 -2.14 -2.32 -19.90
CA THR A 90 -2.43 -1.47 -21.04
C THR A 90 -3.92 -1.29 -21.27
N GLN A 91 -4.75 -2.12 -20.64
CA GLN A 91 -6.20 -2.06 -20.68
C GLN A 91 -6.75 -2.31 -19.29
N ALA A 92 -7.92 -1.75 -18.99
CA ALA A 92 -8.61 -2.02 -17.74
C ALA A 92 -8.99 -3.52 -17.68
N PRO A 93 -8.64 -4.23 -16.57
CA PRO A 93 -9.01 -5.64 -16.43
C PRO A 93 -10.51 -5.79 -16.17
N GLU A 94 -11.05 -6.95 -16.49
CA GLU A 94 -12.38 -7.32 -16.04
C GLU A 94 -12.41 -7.35 -14.50
N ALA A 95 -13.51 -6.92 -13.90
CA ALA A 95 -13.63 -6.84 -12.45
C ALA A 95 -13.36 -8.19 -11.76
N ALA A 96 -13.79 -9.29 -12.38
CA ALA A 96 -13.57 -10.64 -11.84
C ALA A 96 -12.09 -11.07 -11.84
N GLU A 97 -11.23 -10.38 -12.61
CA GLU A 97 -9.81 -10.74 -12.73
C GLU A 97 -8.91 -9.91 -11.81
N THR A 98 -9.40 -8.84 -11.21
CA THR A 98 -8.57 -7.89 -10.47
C THR A 98 -7.92 -8.49 -9.23
N GLY A 99 -8.53 -9.50 -8.62
CA GLY A 99 -8.01 -10.15 -7.42
C GLY A 99 -6.93 -11.20 -7.67
N ARG A 100 -6.69 -11.62 -8.93
CA ARG A 100 -5.78 -12.73 -9.22
C ARG A 100 -4.33 -12.46 -8.88
N TRP A 101 -3.94 -11.18 -8.80
CA TRP A 101 -2.58 -10.78 -8.46
C TRP A 101 -2.34 -10.64 -6.96
N LEU A 102 -3.37 -10.82 -6.14
CA LEU A 102 -3.32 -10.62 -4.70
C LEU A 102 -3.53 -11.94 -3.96
N ASP A 103 -2.69 -12.15 -2.95
CA ASP A 103 -2.85 -13.24 -2.00
C ASP A 103 -3.17 -12.64 -0.63
N LEU A 104 -4.41 -12.73 -0.21
CA LEU A 104 -4.89 -12.17 1.05
C LEU A 104 -4.81 -13.15 2.22
N SER A 105 -4.24 -14.35 2.01
CA SER A 105 -4.16 -15.39 3.05
C SER A 105 -3.31 -14.95 4.25
N ALA A 106 -2.39 -14.00 4.07
CA ALA A 106 -1.57 -13.46 5.15
C ALA A 106 -2.33 -12.48 6.06
N LEU A 107 -3.53 -12.03 5.66
CA LEU A 107 -4.31 -11.14 6.49
C LEU A 107 -5.00 -11.91 7.60
N ALA A 108 -4.93 -11.36 8.83
CA ALA A 108 -5.66 -11.94 9.95
C ALA A 108 -7.16 -11.79 9.72
N PRO A 109 -7.98 -12.80 10.09
CA PRO A 109 -9.43 -12.65 10.03
C PRO A 109 -9.88 -11.49 10.91
N ALA A 110 -10.91 -10.78 10.49
CA ALA A 110 -11.53 -9.75 11.34
C ALA A 110 -12.11 -10.41 12.59
N ALA A 111 -11.71 -9.92 13.73
CA ALA A 111 -12.21 -10.43 15.00
C ALA A 111 -13.62 -9.91 15.28
#